data_e841ec007eb4126689a68bbdfde96556
#
_entry.id   e841ec007eb4126689a68bbdfde96556
#
_cell.length_a   1.000
_cell.length_b   1.000
_cell.length_c   1.000
_cell.angle_alpha   90.00
_cell.angle_beta   90.00
_cell.angle_gamma   90.00
#
_symmetry.space_group_name_H-M   'P 1'
#
loop_
_entity.id
_entity.type
_entity.pdbx_description
1 polymer ?
#
loop_
_entity_poly.entity_id
_entity_poly.type
_entity_poly.pdbx_seq_one_letter_code
_entity_poly.pdbx_strand_id
1 'polypeptide(L)'
;SIFVKNEFYTSGNKSNKAFTGSFSGLVFGGRIIPRWYMAASLTPYSSVGYYFQSIQPIEGNPHENYTSTFTGSGGVSKVSLSNAYLLSQHWSLGLNLCYLFGDIVQTERQGSLTVDKKMHARSFYANLGIQYHRSINHDLSYAIGAVYGYRQKLDIYNEQSLSNGNATTDKKQKPQKQSLPQYFGIGTSLKYKKWECALDYTFQQYSSLSSVDSRIRFQDVSKCNIGICYFPNGFPSDNFWKRVSYKAGVNLATSYMEINGNSGLSMRINAGLGLPVFKGKINVGVFYDRMRLKKGVLDRDIMGATITLTLYEIFFRRKVE
;
A
#
# COMPACT_ATOMS: atom_id res chain seq x y z
N SER A 1 6.96 -3.30 11.04
CA SER A 1 5.94 -2.26 11.07
C SER A 1 4.55 -2.87 11.14
N ILE A 2 3.70 -2.33 11.98
CA ILE A 2 2.29 -2.71 12.17
C ILE A 2 1.41 -1.47 12.08
N PHE A 3 0.14 -1.64 11.73
CA PHE A 3 -0.86 -0.57 11.77
C PHE A 3 -2.21 -1.06 12.29
N VAL A 4 -2.98 -0.12 12.80
CA VAL A 4 -4.39 -0.28 13.14
C VAL A 4 -5.17 0.86 12.49
N LYS A 5 -6.37 0.57 11.99
CA LYS A 5 -7.25 1.56 11.35
C LYS A 5 -8.71 1.29 11.63
N ASN A 6 -9.48 2.36 11.77
CA ASN A 6 -10.93 2.39 11.72
C ASN A 6 -11.37 2.98 10.39
N GLU A 7 -12.24 2.31 9.69
CA GLU A 7 -12.83 2.75 8.42
C GLU A 7 -14.32 3.04 8.62
N PHE A 8 -14.75 4.18 8.17
CA PHE A 8 -16.13 4.63 8.19
C PHE A 8 -16.59 4.81 6.75
N TYR A 9 -17.63 4.10 6.38
CA TYR A 9 -18.25 4.17 5.07
C TYR A 9 -19.63 4.80 5.20
N THR A 10 -19.92 5.79 4.38
CA THR A 10 -21.23 6.44 4.34
C THR A 10 -21.73 6.48 2.90
N SER A 11 -22.95 5.98 2.67
CA SER A 11 -23.64 6.03 1.38
C SER A 11 -25.11 6.39 1.61
N GLY A 12 -25.50 7.61 1.25
CA GLY A 12 -26.80 8.16 1.59
C GLY A 12 -27.04 8.15 3.12
N ASN A 13 -28.11 7.50 3.57
CA ASN A 13 -28.45 7.38 4.99
C ASN A 13 -27.86 6.14 5.68
N LYS A 14 -27.07 5.33 4.98
CA LYS A 14 -26.46 4.11 5.54
C LYS A 14 -25.00 4.37 5.90
N SER A 15 -24.61 3.97 7.09
CA SER A 15 -23.22 4.02 7.56
C SER A 15 -22.77 2.65 8.04
N ASN A 16 -21.48 2.33 7.79
CA ASN A 16 -20.85 1.10 8.27
C ASN A 16 -19.48 1.43 8.85
N LYS A 17 -19.01 0.60 9.78
CA LYS A 17 -17.68 0.73 10.41
C LYS A 17 -16.92 -0.58 10.28
N ALA A 18 -15.63 -0.49 10.01
CA ALA A 18 -14.73 -1.64 10.01
C ALA A 18 -13.47 -1.29 10.80
N PHE A 19 -13.05 -2.18 11.69
CA PHE A 19 -11.77 -2.10 12.38
C PHE A 19 -10.83 -3.13 11.77
N THR A 20 -9.60 -2.72 11.46
CA THR A 20 -8.59 -3.60 10.88
C THR A 20 -7.24 -3.31 11.52
N GLY A 21 -6.60 -4.37 12.00
CA GLY A 21 -5.19 -4.35 12.38
C GLY A 21 -4.41 -5.26 11.44
N SER A 22 -3.24 -4.86 11.00
CA SER A 22 -2.42 -5.66 10.10
C SER A 22 -0.94 -5.30 10.20
N PHE A 23 -0.16 -6.19 9.66
CA PHE A 23 1.26 -6.01 9.40
C PHE A 23 1.46 -5.05 8.23
N SER A 24 2.34 -4.06 8.37
CA SER A 24 2.66 -3.08 7.32
C SER A 24 3.87 -3.45 6.49
N GLY A 25 4.82 -4.17 7.08
CA GLY A 25 6.01 -4.59 6.35
C GLY A 25 7.19 -4.96 7.24
N LEU A 26 8.07 -5.75 6.65
CA LEU A 26 9.38 -6.13 7.18
C LEU A 26 10.42 -5.79 6.11
N VAL A 27 11.51 -5.14 6.51
CA VAL A 27 12.58 -4.75 5.59
C VAL A 27 13.92 -5.02 6.26
N PHE A 28 14.80 -5.67 5.52
CA PHE A 28 16.20 -5.84 5.87
C PHE A 28 17.04 -5.27 4.75
N GLY A 29 18.06 -4.50 5.07
CA GLY A 29 18.92 -3.96 4.02
C GLY A 29 20.24 -3.46 4.58
N GLY A 30 21.22 -3.36 3.68
CA GLY A 30 22.54 -2.90 4.03
C GLY A 30 23.45 -2.78 2.82
N ARG A 31 24.66 -2.31 3.09
CA ARG A 31 25.74 -2.27 2.10
C ARG A 31 26.39 -3.64 2.03
N ILE A 32 26.40 -4.25 0.86
CA ILE A 32 27.00 -5.57 0.61
C ILE A 32 28.51 -5.42 0.30
N ILE A 33 28.81 -4.53 -0.64
CA ILE A 33 30.19 -4.14 -1.00
C ILE A 33 30.24 -2.63 -1.22
N PRO A 34 31.42 -2.01 -1.33
CA PRO A 34 31.51 -0.61 -1.68
C PRO A 34 30.68 -0.29 -2.94
N ARG A 35 29.85 0.73 -2.89
CA ARG A 35 28.93 1.20 -3.94
C ARG A 35 27.70 0.31 -4.22
N TRP A 36 27.56 -0.88 -3.62
CA TRP A 36 26.40 -1.73 -3.82
C TRP A 36 25.62 -1.94 -2.53
N TYR A 37 24.32 -1.62 -2.57
CA TYR A 37 23.37 -1.74 -1.48
C TYR A 37 22.25 -2.68 -1.89
N MET A 38 21.81 -3.51 -0.96
CA MET A 38 20.68 -4.42 -1.17
C MET A 38 19.69 -4.30 -0.01
N ALA A 39 18.42 -4.51 -0.34
CA ALA A 39 17.37 -4.65 0.67
C ALA A 39 16.37 -5.73 0.22
N ALA A 40 15.99 -6.58 1.17
CA ALA A 40 14.88 -7.52 1.02
C ALA A 40 13.69 -7.00 1.82
N SER A 41 12.50 -7.09 1.26
CA SER A 41 11.29 -6.66 1.96
C SER A 41 10.12 -7.61 1.73
N LEU A 42 9.24 -7.71 2.74
CA LEU A 42 7.93 -8.33 2.67
C LEU A 42 6.90 -7.28 3.08
N THR A 43 5.98 -6.96 2.18
CA THR A 43 4.95 -5.94 2.40
C THR A 43 3.59 -6.41 1.87
N PRO A 44 2.46 -6.07 2.50
CA PRO A 44 1.16 -6.25 1.88
C PRO A 44 1.06 -5.35 0.63
N TYR A 45 0.58 -5.91 -0.47
CA TYR A 45 0.32 -5.20 -1.72
C TYR A 45 -1.14 -4.77 -1.82
N SER A 46 -2.06 -5.68 -1.48
CA SER A 46 -3.49 -5.41 -1.37
C SER A 46 -4.11 -6.25 -0.25
N SER A 47 -5.24 -5.81 0.27
CA SER A 47 -6.02 -6.56 1.24
C SER A 47 -7.50 -6.48 0.87
N VAL A 48 -8.21 -7.57 1.09
CA VAL A 48 -9.66 -7.67 0.96
C VAL A 48 -10.23 -8.07 2.30
N GLY A 49 -11.22 -7.32 2.77
CA GLY A 49 -11.94 -7.63 3.99
C GLY A 49 -13.31 -6.94 3.96
N TYR A 50 -14.37 -7.72 3.72
CA TYR A 50 -15.73 -7.21 3.76
C TYR A 50 -16.70 -8.27 4.27
N TYR A 51 -17.77 -7.79 4.87
CA TYR A 51 -18.93 -8.56 5.27
C TYR A 51 -20.16 -7.70 5.01
N PHE A 52 -21.10 -8.20 4.22
CA PHE A 52 -22.40 -7.56 4.07
C PHE A 52 -23.49 -8.60 3.82
N GLN A 53 -24.72 -8.20 4.11
CA GLN A 53 -25.90 -9.00 3.85
C GLN A 53 -26.81 -8.27 2.86
N SER A 54 -27.42 -9.03 1.97
CA SER A 54 -28.45 -8.56 1.05
C SER A 54 -29.72 -9.34 1.29
N ILE A 55 -30.82 -8.63 1.50
CA ILE A 55 -32.14 -9.22 1.66
C ILE A 55 -32.88 -9.00 0.33
N GLN A 56 -33.34 -10.07 -0.26
CA GLN A 56 -34.06 -10.04 -1.53
C GLN A 56 -35.37 -10.85 -1.42
N PRO A 57 -36.46 -10.40 -2.07
CA PRO A 57 -37.67 -11.19 -2.13
C PRO A 57 -37.48 -12.47 -2.95
N ILE A 58 -38.16 -13.54 -2.57
CA ILE A 58 -38.16 -14.78 -3.33
C ILE A 58 -38.93 -14.57 -4.63
N GLU A 59 -38.31 -14.93 -5.77
CA GLU A 59 -38.96 -14.84 -7.06
C GLU A 59 -40.22 -15.72 -7.09
N GLY A 60 -41.36 -15.11 -7.35
CA GLY A 60 -42.67 -15.76 -7.28
C GLY A 60 -43.40 -15.70 -5.92
N ASN A 61 -42.71 -15.28 -4.83
CA ASN A 61 -43.35 -15.05 -3.53
C ASN A 61 -42.79 -13.76 -2.86
N PRO A 62 -43.34 -12.60 -3.20
CA PRO A 62 -42.82 -11.31 -2.70
C PRO A 62 -42.99 -11.07 -1.19
N HIS A 63 -43.75 -11.89 -0.50
CA HIS A 63 -43.93 -11.82 0.95
C HIS A 63 -42.85 -12.57 1.74
N GLU A 64 -42.07 -13.41 1.07
CA GLU A 64 -40.94 -14.11 1.68
C GLU A 64 -39.61 -13.56 1.15
N ASN A 65 -38.67 -13.36 2.07
CA ASN A 65 -37.36 -12.85 1.77
C ASN A 65 -36.31 -13.91 2.09
N TYR A 66 -35.24 -13.94 1.29
CA TYR A 66 -34.04 -14.66 1.64
C TYR A 66 -32.87 -13.69 1.89
N THR A 67 -32.00 -14.11 2.79
CA THR A 67 -30.80 -13.36 3.12
C THR A 67 -29.57 -14.02 2.51
N SER A 68 -28.87 -13.29 1.64
CA SER A 68 -27.55 -13.67 1.16
C SER A 68 -26.48 -12.96 1.97
N THR A 69 -25.52 -13.72 2.48
CA THR A 69 -24.36 -13.19 3.20
C THR A 69 -23.14 -13.27 2.30
N PHE A 70 -22.47 -12.14 2.12
CA PHE A 70 -21.25 -12.01 1.31
C PHE A 70 -20.07 -11.67 2.21
N THR A 71 -19.03 -12.50 2.16
CA THR A 71 -17.78 -12.27 2.87
C THR A 71 -16.61 -12.31 1.90
N GLY A 72 -15.66 -11.46 2.13
CA GLY A 72 -14.40 -11.48 1.42
C GLY A 72 -13.23 -11.34 2.37
N SER A 73 -12.20 -12.13 2.19
CA SER A 73 -11.00 -12.10 3.03
C SER A 73 -9.75 -12.42 2.22
N GLY A 74 -8.57 -12.09 2.79
CA GLY A 74 -7.29 -12.37 2.17
C GLY A 74 -6.64 -11.13 1.54
N GLY A 75 -5.76 -11.35 0.59
CA GLY A 75 -5.03 -10.29 -0.09
C GLY A 75 -3.77 -10.79 -0.79
N VAL A 76 -3.05 -9.86 -1.38
CA VAL A 76 -1.81 -10.13 -2.09
C VAL A 76 -0.65 -9.52 -1.31
N SER A 77 0.39 -10.28 -1.09
CA SER A 77 1.66 -9.87 -0.49
C SER A 77 2.72 -9.67 -1.57
N LYS A 78 3.71 -8.85 -1.27
CA LYS A 78 4.83 -8.54 -2.14
C LYS A 78 6.14 -8.82 -1.40
N VAL A 79 6.95 -9.72 -1.95
CA VAL A 79 8.38 -9.83 -1.65
C VAL A 79 9.14 -8.99 -2.66
N SER A 80 10.10 -8.20 -2.21
CA SER A 80 10.95 -7.44 -3.11
C SER A 80 12.42 -7.58 -2.73
N LEU A 81 13.26 -7.64 -3.74
CA LEU A 81 14.71 -7.56 -3.65
C LEU A 81 15.15 -6.28 -4.38
N SER A 82 15.49 -5.28 -3.61
CA SER A 82 15.94 -3.98 -4.10
C SER A 82 17.45 -3.94 -4.16
N ASN A 83 18.00 -3.52 -5.29
CA ASN A 83 19.41 -3.35 -5.52
C ASN A 83 19.67 -1.90 -5.91
N ALA A 84 20.68 -1.28 -5.32
CA ALA A 84 21.12 0.05 -5.66
C ALA A 84 22.62 0.08 -5.86
N TYR A 85 23.07 0.64 -6.96
CA TYR A 85 24.47 0.77 -7.30
C TYR A 85 24.83 2.24 -7.52
N LEU A 86 25.89 2.69 -6.84
CA LEU A 86 26.45 4.03 -7.00
C LEU A 86 27.36 4.07 -8.23
N LEU A 87 26.85 4.62 -9.33
CA LEU A 87 27.63 4.83 -10.56
C LEU A 87 28.75 5.83 -10.35
N SER A 88 28.45 6.91 -9.64
CA SER A 88 29.40 7.96 -9.30
C SER A 88 29.11 8.50 -7.89
N GLN A 89 29.82 9.54 -7.47
CA GLN A 89 29.56 10.23 -6.20
C GLN A 89 28.17 10.87 -6.12
N HIS A 90 27.53 11.12 -7.27
CA HIS A 90 26.24 11.82 -7.35
C HIS A 90 25.12 10.98 -7.94
N TRP A 91 25.43 9.97 -8.75
CA TRP A 91 24.45 9.18 -9.47
C TRP A 91 24.34 7.77 -8.93
N SER A 92 23.12 7.31 -8.74
CA SER A 92 22.82 5.92 -8.39
C SER A 92 21.72 5.36 -9.29
N LEU A 93 21.84 4.07 -9.60
CA LEU A 93 20.82 3.29 -10.28
C LEU A 93 20.19 2.30 -9.30
N GLY A 94 18.90 2.10 -9.42
CA GLY A 94 18.14 1.15 -8.66
C GLY A 94 17.42 0.14 -9.54
N LEU A 95 17.44 -1.12 -9.12
CA LEU A 95 16.65 -2.20 -9.69
C LEU A 95 15.90 -2.89 -8.55
N ASN A 96 14.58 -2.93 -8.65
CA ASN A 96 13.74 -3.60 -7.68
C ASN A 96 13.03 -4.79 -8.35
N LEU A 97 13.36 -5.99 -7.93
CA LEU A 97 12.72 -7.24 -8.37
C LEU A 97 11.63 -7.61 -7.37
N CYS A 98 10.42 -7.79 -7.85
CA CYS A 98 9.24 -8.02 -7.02
C CYS A 98 8.53 -9.31 -7.39
N TYR A 99 8.10 -10.05 -6.39
CA TYR A 99 7.21 -11.19 -6.52
C TYR A 99 5.92 -10.93 -5.73
N LEU A 100 4.79 -10.98 -6.43
CA LEU A 100 3.46 -10.91 -5.84
C LEU A 100 2.93 -12.32 -5.63
N PHE A 101 2.32 -12.57 -4.48
CA PHE A 101 1.65 -13.83 -4.17
C PHE A 101 0.56 -13.60 -3.13
N GLY A 102 -0.49 -14.39 -3.20
CA GLY A 102 -1.56 -14.35 -2.20
C GLY A 102 -2.88 -14.88 -2.72
N ASP A 103 -3.79 -15.05 -1.77
CA ASP A 103 -5.10 -15.63 -1.99
C ASP A 103 -6.19 -14.68 -1.53
N ILE A 104 -7.23 -14.57 -2.32
CA ILE A 104 -8.46 -13.85 -1.99
C ILE A 104 -9.60 -14.86 -2.03
N VAL A 105 -10.32 -14.96 -0.92
CA VAL A 105 -11.48 -15.83 -0.78
C VAL A 105 -12.72 -14.98 -0.70
N GLN A 106 -13.71 -15.28 -1.54
CA GLN A 106 -15.03 -14.67 -1.55
C GLN A 106 -16.05 -15.78 -1.31
N THR A 107 -16.83 -15.65 -0.24
CA THR A 107 -17.88 -16.60 0.11
C THR A 107 -19.24 -15.94 0.02
N GLU A 108 -20.13 -16.54 -0.73
CA GLU A 108 -21.55 -16.21 -0.78
C GLU A 108 -22.34 -17.36 -0.13
N ARG A 109 -23.14 -17.05 0.88
CA ARG A 109 -23.98 -18.02 1.58
C ARG A 109 -25.44 -17.62 1.52
N GLN A 110 -26.27 -18.55 1.10
CA GLN A 110 -27.70 -18.40 1.00
C GLN A 110 -28.41 -19.67 1.54
N GLY A 111 -28.93 -19.62 2.77
CA GLY A 111 -29.44 -20.81 3.45
C GLY A 111 -28.38 -21.90 3.59
N SER A 112 -28.64 -23.08 3.06
CA SER A 112 -27.69 -24.20 3.01
C SER A 112 -26.69 -24.13 1.85
N LEU A 113 -26.93 -23.24 0.89
CA LEU A 113 -26.04 -23.06 -0.27
C LEU A 113 -24.88 -22.17 0.07
N THR A 114 -23.67 -22.64 -0.21
CA THR A 114 -22.44 -21.86 -0.07
C THR A 114 -21.63 -21.91 -1.37
N VAL A 115 -21.24 -20.76 -1.86
CA VAL A 115 -20.38 -20.60 -3.03
C VAL A 115 -19.08 -19.94 -2.58
N ASP A 116 -17.98 -20.68 -2.62
CA ASP A 116 -16.64 -20.18 -2.36
C ASP A 116 -15.90 -19.93 -3.68
N LYS A 117 -15.38 -18.73 -3.86
CA LYS A 117 -14.50 -18.35 -4.96
C LYS A 117 -13.15 -18.03 -4.39
N LYS A 118 -12.15 -18.86 -4.71
CA LYS A 118 -10.73 -18.61 -4.36
C LYS A 118 -9.99 -18.09 -5.57
N MET A 119 -9.30 -17.01 -5.39
CA MET A 119 -8.47 -16.34 -6.39
C MET A 119 -7.02 -16.36 -5.92
N HIS A 120 -6.17 -17.12 -6.62
CA HIS A 120 -4.74 -17.20 -6.36
C HIS A 120 -4.02 -16.27 -7.33
N ALA A 121 -3.37 -15.23 -6.80
CA ALA A 121 -2.62 -14.25 -7.58
C ALA A 121 -1.13 -14.49 -7.49
N ARG A 122 -0.43 -14.54 -8.64
CA ARG A 122 1.03 -14.66 -8.73
C ARG A 122 1.56 -13.81 -9.86
N SER A 123 2.66 -13.09 -9.61
CA SER A 123 3.34 -12.32 -10.67
C SER A 123 4.76 -11.95 -10.27
N PHE A 124 5.64 -11.91 -11.27
CA PHE A 124 6.95 -11.25 -11.15
C PHE A 124 6.94 -9.92 -11.89
N TYR A 125 7.51 -8.90 -11.29
CA TYR A 125 7.74 -7.65 -11.99
C TYR A 125 9.03 -6.95 -11.50
N ALA A 126 9.51 -5.99 -12.30
CA ALA A 126 10.67 -5.21 -11.95
C ALA A 126 10.39 -3.72 -12.14
N ASN A 127 11.08 -2.91 -11.34
CA ASN A 127 11.07 -1.47 -11.44
C ASN A 127 12.50 -0.97 -11.56
N LEU A 128 12.70 0.07 -12.35
CA LEU A 128 13.96 0.75 -12.50
C LEU A 128 13.88 2.14 -11.86
N GLY A 129 14.98 2.57 -11.28
CA GLY A 129 15.10 3.88 -10.69
C GLY A 129 16.45 4.50 -10.97
N ILE A 130 16.48 5.83 -11.06
CA ILE A 130 17.68 6.62 -11.13
C ILE A 130 17.57 7.75 -10.12
N GLN A 131 18.66 8.07 -9.47
CA GLN A 131 18.71 9.15 -8.49
C GLN A 131 20.00 9.97 -8.68
N TYR A 132 19.85 11.26 -8.63
CA TYR A 132 20.93 12.22 -8.48
C TYR A 132 20.90 12.81 -7.08
N HIS A 133 22.01 12.83 -6.38
CA HIS A 133 22.13 13.47 -5.09
C HIS A 133 23.39 14.33 -5.00
N ARG A 134 23.31 15.45 -4.29
CA ARG A 134 24.43 16.36 -4.09
C ARG A 134 24.32 17.05 -2.73
N SER A 135 25.43 17.08 -2.02
CA SER A 135 25.63 17.96 -0.88
C SER A 135 26.32 19.23 -1.36
N ILE A 136 25.70 20.39 -1.20
CA ILE A 136 26.24 21.68 -1.59
C ILE A 136 27.21 22.15 -0.52
N ASN A 137 26.84 21.97 0.75
CA ASN A 137 27.64 22.23 1.92
C ASN A 137 27.25 21.31 3.07
N HIS A 138 27.80 21.48 4.28
CA HIS A 138 27.50 20.68 5.45
C HIS A 138 25.99 20.74 5.85
N ASP A 139 25.33 21.84 5.56
CA ASP A 139 23.96 22.11 6.00
C ASP A 139 22.92 21.81 4.91
N LEU A 140 23.29 21.78 3.64
CA LEU A 140 22.38 21.70 2.52
C LEU A 140 22.71 20.54 1.60
N SER A 141 21.79 19.59 1.47
CA SER A 141 21.84 18.51 0.48
C SER A 141 20.49 18.34 -0.18
N TYR A 142 20.51 17.89 -1.43
CA TYR A 142 19.30 17.58 -2.17
C TYR A 142 19.47 16.28 -2.96
N ALA A 143 18.33 15.65 -3.23
CA ALA A 143 18.25 14.51 -4.12
C ALA A 143 17.04 14.66 -5.05
N ILE A 144 17.20 14.22 -6.29
CA ILE A 144 16.14 14.13 -7.29
C ILE A 144 16.18 12.72 -7.84
N GLY A 145 15.02 12.08 -7.95
CA GLY A 145 14.93 10.70 -8.45
C GLY A 145 13.77 10.51 -9.39
N ALA A 146 13.91 9.53 -10.26
CA ALA A 146 12.83 9.05 -11.11
C ALA A 146 12.75 7.52 -11.05
N VAL A 147 11.52 7.00 -11.12
CA VAL A 147 11.25 5.56 -11.12
C VAL A 147 10.29 5.22 -12.26
N TYR A 148 10.48 4.05 -12.83
CA TYR A 148 9.61 3.51 -13.88
C TYR A 148 9.30 2.05 -13.60
N GLY A 149 8.01 1.72 -13.65
CA GLY A 149 7.52 0.35 -13.61
C GLY A 149 6.70 0.04 -14.86
N TYR A 150 7.11 -0.95 -15.63
CA TYR A 150 6.41 -1.33 -16.85
C TYR A 150 5.13 -2.11 -16.54
N ARG A 151 4.24 -2.16 -17.55
CA ARG A 151 3.01 -2.96 -17.46
C ARG A 151 3.34 -4.43 -17.32
N GLN A 152 2.78 -5.07 -16.28
CA GLN A 152 3.03 -6.45 -15.96
C GLN A 152 1.75 -7.28 -15.99
N LYS A 153 1.86 -8.53 -16.42
CA LYS A 153 0.75 -9.49 -16.35
C LYS A 153 0.71 -10.09 -14.95
N LEU A 154 -0.49 -10.19 -14.40
CA LEU A 154 -0.80 -10.85 -13.15
C LEU A 154 -1.56 -12.14 -13.50
N ASP A 155 -0.96 -13.28 -13.18
CA ASP A 155 -1.61 -14.57 -13.39
C ASP A 155 -2.55 -14.85 -12.23
N ILE A 156 -3.83 -15.06 -12.55
CA ILE A 156 -4.91 -15.32 -11.60
C ILE A 156 -5.50 -16.68 -11.89
N TYR A 157 -5.46 -17.55 -10.90
CA TYR A 157 -6.09 -18.87 -10.93
C TYR A 157 -7.33 -18.84 -10.06
N ASN A 158 -8.49 -19.11 -10.64
CA ASN A 158 -9.77 -19.11 -9.95
C ASN A 158 -10.25 -20.53 -9.71
N GLU A 159 -10.60 -20.83 -8.46
CA GLU A 159 -11.28 -22.06 -8.06
C GLU A 159 -12.65 -21.66 -7.49
N GLN A 160 -13.69 -22.38 -7.89
CA GLN A 160 -15.05 -22.19 -7.37
C GLN A 160 -15.54 -23.50 -6.79
N SER A 161 -15.98 -23.46 -5.54
CA SER A 161 -16.62 -24.57 -4.85
C SER A 161 -18.07 -24.22 -4.56
N LEU A 162 -18.96 -25.11 -4.90
CA LEU A 162 -20.40 -25.02 -4.63
C LEU A 162 -20.77 -26.13 -3.67
N SER A 163 -21.31 -25.78 -2.50
CA SER A 163 -21.77 -26.74 -1.48
C SER A 163 -23.21 -26.45 -1.10
N ASN A 164 -24.02 -27.49 -0.99
CA ASN A 164 -25.42 -27.42 -0.52
C ASN A 164 -25.65 -28.14 0.83
N GLY A 165 -24.58 -28.36 1.60
CA GLY A 165 -24.62 -29.10 2.87
C GLY A 165 -24.44 -30.61 2.73
N ASN A 166 -24.86 -31.22 1.63
CA ASN A 166 -24.79 -32.68 1.41
C ASN A 166 -23.79 -33.06 0.31
N ALA A 167 -23.53 -32.16 -0.63
CA ALA A 167 -22.62 -32.38 -1.74
C ALA A 167 -21.80 -31.13 -2.00
N THR A 168 -20.56 -31.33 -2.42
CA THR A 168 -19.65 -30.26 -2.84
C THR A 168 -19.18 -30.54 -4.27
N THR A 169 -19.25 -29.53 -5.11
CA THR A 169 -18.77 -29.57 -6.50
C THR A 169 -17.72 -28.51 -6.70
N ASP A 170 -16.53 -28.92 -7.07
CA ASP A 170 -15.41 -28.02 -7.33
C ASP A 170 -15.23 -27.82 -8.84
N LYS A 171 -15.06 -26.57 -9.24
CA LYS A 171 -14.81 -26.19 -10.63
C LYS A 171 -13.57 -25.30 -10.71
N LYS A 172 -12.53 -25.79 -11.34
CA LYS A 172 -11.37 -24.98 -11.70
C LYS A 172 -11.71 -24.15 -12.94
N GLN A 173 -11.52 -22.85 -12.87
CA GLN A 173 -11.71 -21.96 -14.00
C GLN A 173 -10.38 -21.78 -14.76
N LYS A 174 -10.47 -21.45 -16.05
CA LYS A 174 -9.27 -21.14 -16.84
C LYS A 174 -8.52 -19.95 -16.21
N PRO A 175 -7.18 -19.99 -16.18
CA PRO A 175 -6.38 -18.87 -15.71
C PRO A 175 -6.77 -17.57 -16.39
N GLN A 176 -7.02 -16.53 -15.62
CA GLN A 176 -7.27 -15.20 -16.14
C GLN A 176 -6.00 -14.37 -16.03
N LYS A 177 -5.62 -13.70 -17.11
CA LYS A 177 -4.50 -12.77 -17.12
C LYS A 177 -5.03 -11.37 -16.93
N GLN A 178 -4.76 -10.79 -15.78
CA GLN A 178 -5.00 -9.38 -15.51
C GLN A 178 -3.69 -8.60 -15.70
N SER A 179 -3.74 -7.31 -15.96
CA SER A 179 -2.53 -6.52 -16.06
C SER A 179 -2.42 -5.55 -14.89
N LEU A 180 -1.21 -5.38 -14.37
CA LEU A 180 -0.87 -4.28 -13.48
C LEU A 180 -0.56 -3.04 -14.34
N PRO A 181 -0.92 -1.84 -13.90
CA PRO A 181 -0.66 -0.63 -14.64
C PRO A 181 0.83 -0.34 -14.71
N GLN A 182 1.29 0.24 -15.82
CA GLN A 182 2.59 0.88 -15.82
C GLN A 182 2.53 2.17 -15.00
N TYR A 183 3.66 2.54 -14.43
CA TYR A 183 3.75 3.77 -13.66
C TYR A 183 5.08 4.48 -13.84
N PHE A 184 5.02 5.78 -13.67
CA PHE A 184 6.14 6.68 -13.67
C PHE A 184 6.09 7.54 -12.41
N GLY A 185 7.21 7.72 -11.75
CA GLY A 185 7.31 8.57 -10.57
C GLY A 185 8.54 9.47 -10.64
N ILE A 186 8.40 10.67 -10.14
CA ILE A 186 9.48 11.62 -9.93
C ILE A 186 9.40 12.17 -8.51
N GLY A 187 10.53 12.33 -7.87
CA GLY A 187 10.59 12.84 -6.51
C GLY A 187 11.81 13.69 -6.25
N THR A 188 11.70 14.56 -5.27
CA THR A 188 12.80 15.39 -4.80
C THR A 188 12.79 15.47 -3.28
N SER A 189 13.96 15.52 -2.69
CA SER A 189 14.14 15.83 -1.27
C SER A 189 15.19 16.90 -1.07
N LEU A 190 14.96 17.75 -0.10
CA LEU A 190 15.82 18.83 0.32
C LEU A 190 16.07 18.72 1.83
N LYS A 191 17.31 18.57 2.22
CA LYS A 191 17.73 18.62 3.62
C LYS A 191 18.48 19.89 3.89
N TYR A 192 17.96 20.69 4.82
CA TYR A 192 18.59 21.91 5.29
C TYR A 192 18.72 21.89 6.81
N LYS A 193 19.94 21.80 7.31
CA LYS A 193 20.24 21.67 8.75
C LYS A 193 19.43 20.52 9.39
N LYS A 194 18.44 20.87 10.21
CA LYS A 194 17.57 19.94 10.95
C LYS A 194 16.29 19.61 10.22
N TRP A 195 16.01 20.27 9.09
CA TRP A 195 14.79 20.09 8.32
C TRP A 195 15.05 19.24 7.08
N GLU A 196 14.12 18.35 6.80
CA GLU A 196 14.07 17.60 5.56
C GLU A 196 12.67 17.70 4.97
N CYS A 197 12.58 18.17 3.74
CA CYS A 197 11.32 18.26 2.98
C CYS A 197 11.42 17.31 1.78
N ALA A 198 10.32 16.64 1.45
CA ALA A 198 10.23 15.77 0.30
C ALA A 198 8.92 16.01 -0.46
N LEU A 199 9.00 15.90 -1.78
CA LEU A 199 7.88 15.99 -2.71
C LEU A 199 8.01 14.87 -3.72
N ASP A 200 6.96 14.05 -3.87
CA ASP A 200 6.88 12.97 -4.83
C ASP A 200 5.60 13.09 -5.66
N TYR A 201 5.72 12.84 -6.96
CA TYR A 201 4.60 12.67 -7.86
C TYR A 201 4.69 11.32 -8.55
N THR A 202 3.57 10.59 -8.59
CA THR A 202 3.46 9.30 -9.27
C THR A 202 2.23 9.27 -10.15
N PHE A 203 2.43 8.91 -11.41
CA PHE A 203 1.37 8.66 -12.38
C PHE A 203 1.28 7.17 -12.66
N GLN A 204 0.05 6.60 -12.60
CA GLN A 204 -0.22 5.18 -12.86
C GLN A 204 -1.30 5.07 -13.93
N GLN A 205 -1.01 4.35 -15.02
CA GLN A 205 -1.88 4.23 -16.17
C GLN A 205 -2.85 3.05 -16.02
N TYR A 206 -3.96 3.29 -15.31
CA TYR A 206 -5.03 2.30 -15.15
C TYR A 206 -6.01 2.29 -16.33
N SER A 207 -6.15 3.38 -17.08
CA SER A 207 -7.06 3.49 -18.24
C SER A 207 -6.82 2.42 -19.31
N SER A 208 -5.62 1.87 -19.34
CA SER A 208 -5.24 0.80 -20.27
C SER A 208 -5.67 -0.60 -19.82
N LEU A 209 -6.33 -0.73 -18.68
CA LEU A 209 -6.86 -1.99 -18.14
C LEU A 209 -8.34 -2.10 -18.49
N SER A 210 -8.79 -3.31 -18.83
CA SER A 210 -10.21 -3.59 -19.08
C SER A 210 -10.93 -3.95 -17.79
N SER A 211 -12.12 -3.38 -17.59
CA SER A 211 -13.04 -3.79 -16.53
C SER A 211 -14.00 -4.87 -17.04
N VAL A 212 -14.35 -5.81 -16.16
CA VAL A 212 -15.36 -6.83 -16.44
C VAL A 212 -16.78 -6.27 -16.29
N ASP A 213 -16.98 -5.26 -15.42
CA ASP A 213 -18.26 -4.62 -15.16
C ASP A 213 -18.36 -3.30 -15.96
N SER A 214 -19.39 -3.17 -16.79
CA SER A 214 -19.64 -1.98 -17.62
C SER A 214 -19.91 -0.70 -16.82
N ARG A 215 -20.31 -0.81 -15.54
CA ARG A 215 -20.54 0.32 -14.63
C ARG A 215 -19.26 0.87 -14.03
N ILE A 216 -18.16 0.12 -14.11
CA ILE A 216 -16.85 0.47 -13.57
C ILE A 216 -15.91 0.76 -14.74
N ARG A 217 -15.33 1.95 -14.75
CA ARG A 217 -14.23 2.32 -15.64
C ARG A 217 -12.96 2.53 -14.84
N PHE A 218 -11.85 2.06 -15.38
CA PHE A 218 -10.54 2.38 -14.82
C PHE A 218 -10.05 3.70 -15.41
N GLN A 219 -9.56 4.57 -14.55
CA GLN A 219 -8.97 5.86 -14.91
C GLN A 219 -7.56 6.00 -14.35
N ASP A 220 -6.76 6.81 -14.99
CA ASP A 220 -5.38 7.05 -14.59
C ASP A 220 -5.31 7.73 -13.22
N VAL A 221 -4.31 7.33 -12.45
CA VAL A 221 -4.12 7.80 -11.08
C VAL A 221 -2.92 8.73 -11.01
N SER A 222 -3.17 9.92 -10.50
CA SER A 222 -2.15 10.86 -10.08
C SER A 222 -2.05 10.88 -8.55
N LYS A 223 -0.84 10.69 -8.03
CA LYS A 223 -0.55 10.75 -6.59
C LYS A 223 0.51 11.82 -6.35
N CYS A 224 0.26 12.70 -5.39
CA CYS A 224 1.20 13.70 -4.93
C CYS A 224 1.40 13.52 -3.43
N ASN A 225 2.65 13.42 -2.98
CA ASN A 225 3.01 13.26 -1.58
C ASN A 225 3.95 14.38 -1.18
N ILE A 226 3.64 15.06 -0.08
CA ILE A 226 4.47 16.11 0.50
C ILE A 226 4.77 15.71 1.93
N GLY A 227 6.03 15.78 2.31
CA GLY A 227 6.47 15.45 3.67
C GLY A 227 7.49 16.44 4.20
N ILE A 228 7.44 16.65 5.51
CA ILE A 228 8.41 17.44 6.25
C ILE A 228 8.83 16.70 7.50
N CYS A 229 10.12 16.69 7.76
CA CYS A 229 10.71 16.11 8.96
C CYS A 229 11.60 17.13 9.66
N TYR A 230 11.54 17.17 10.98
CA TYR A 230 12.46 17.91 11.82
C TYR A 230 13.26 16.93 12.68
N PHE A 231 14.60 16.97 12.55
CA PHE A 231 15.54 16.13 13.27
C PHE A 231 16.35 16.98 14.26
N PRO A 232 15.91 17.15 15.51
CA PRO A 232 16.71 17.86 16.49
C PRO A 232 17.98 17.04 16.80
N ASN A 233 19.16 17.66 16.72
CA ASN A 233 20.45 17.01 17.03
C ASN A 233 20.70 17.08 18.54
N GLY A 234 19.87 16.43 19.34
CA GLY A 234 20.05 16.36 20.79
C GLY A 234 21.14 15.34 21.17
N PHE A 235 22.01 15.71 22.10
CA PHE A 235 22.94 14.76 22.71
C PHE A 235 22.20 13.77 23.63
N PRO A 236 22.78 12.60 23.96
CA PRO A 236 22.18 11.64 24.90
C PRO A 236 21.84 12.23 26.27
N SER A 237 22.60 13.25 26.70
CA SER A 237 22.39 14.01 27.96
C SER A 237 21.29 15.05 27.90
N ASP A 238 20.80 15.40 26.69
CA ASP A 238 19.75 16.39 26.54
C ASP A 238 18.37 15.88 26.94
N ASN A 239 17.46 16.80 27.18
CA ASN A 239 16.06 16.49 27.43
C ASN A 239 15.52 15.59 26.29
N PHE A 240 14.74 14.56 26.65
CA PHE A 240 14.18 13.55 25.75
C PHE A 240 13.55 14.17 24.50
N TRP A 241 12.77 15.24 24.65
CA TRP A 241 12.08 15.92 23.55
C TRP A 241 13.03 16.57 22.53
N LYS A 242 14.24 16.90 22.91
CA LYS A 242 15.29 17.41 22.01
C LYS A 242 15.90 16.30 21.13
N ARG A 243 15.60 15.04 21.42
CA ARG A 243 16.08 13.88 20.66
C ARG A 243 14.98 13.23 19.80
N VAL A 244 13.73 13.62 20.01
CA VAL A 244 12.57 13.13 19.24
C VAL A 244 12.53 13.80 17.89
N SER A 245 12.40 13.03 16.80
CA SER A 245 12.14 13.57 15.47
C SER A 245 10.65 13.73 15.22
N TYR A 246 10.27 14.84 14.60
CA TYR A 246 8.88 15.21 14.29
C TYR A 246 8.63 15.11 12.80
N LYS A 247 7.51 14.52 12.41
CA LYS A 247 7.18 14.26 11.00
C LYS A 247 5.75 14.67 10.72
N ALA A 248 5.52 15.28 9.57
CA ALA A 248 4.20 15.56 9.07
C ALA A 248 4.16 15.36 7.56
N GLY A 249 2.99 15.03 7.01
CA GLY A 249 2.86 14.86 5.57
C GLY A 249 1.41 14.89 5.11
N VAL A 250 1.27 15.14 3.81
CA VAL A 250 0.00 15.14 3.10
C VAL A 250 0.15 14.30 1.85
N ASN A 251 -0.83 13.44 1.59
CA ASN A 251 -0.92 12.63 0.38
C ASN A 251 -2.23 12.95 -0.34
N LEU A 252 -2.15 13.24 -1.62
CA LEU A 252 -3.30 13.47 -2.48
C LEU A 252 -3.28 12.41 -3.59
N ALA A 253 -4.41 11.74 -3.83
CA ALA A 253 -4.52 10.73 -4.86
C ALA A 253 -5.89 10.76 -5.52
N THR A 254 -5.93 10.68 -6.85
CA THR A 254 -7.18 10.44 -7.57
C THR A 254 -7.56 8.95 -7.46
N SER A 255 -8.87 8.63 -7.55
CA SER A 255 -9.33 7.25 -7.57
C SER A 255 -8.96 6.57 -8.88
N TYR A 256 -8.59 5.29 -8.84
CA TYR A 256 -8.39 4.48 -10.05
C TYR A 256 -9.70 3.95 -10.65
N MET A 257 -10.79 4.03 -9.89
CA MET A 257 -12.13 3.60 -10.34
C MET A 257 -13.05 4.81 -10.49
N GLU A 258 -13.77 4.80 -11.60
CA GLU A 258 -14.91 5.65 -11.87
C GLU A 258 -16.16 4.75 -11.85
N ILE A 259 -17.14 5.10 -11.00
CA ILE A 259 -18.39 4.36 -10.82
C ILE A 259 -19.53 5.24 -11.32
N ASN A 260 -20.27 4.79 -12.32
CA ASN A 260 -21.37 5.56 -12.95
C ASN A 260 -20.97 7.00 -13.33
N GLY A 261 -19.78 7.20 -13.89
CA GLY A 261 -19.27 8.51 -14.28
C GLY A 261 -18.78 9.38 -13.13
N ASN A 262 -18.64 8.83 -11.90
CA ASN A 262 -18.15 9.55 -10.75
C ASN A 262 -16.78 9.05 -10.29
N SER A 263 -15.81 9.94 -10.29
CA SER A 263 -14.47 9.71 -9.76
C SER A 263 -14.29 10.37 -8.40
N GLY A 264 -13.34 9.90 -7.62
CA GLY A 264 -13.04 10.40 -6.27
C GLY A 264 -11.64 10.97 -6.13
N LEU A 265 -11.49 11.85 -5.13
CA LEU A 265 -10.20 12.33 -4.64
C LEU A 265 -10.02 11.83 -3.21
N SER A 266 -8.86 11.27 -2.92
CA SER A 266 -8.44 10.88 -1.57
C SER A 266 -7.40 11.89 -1.08
N MET A 267 -7.57 12.35 0.15
CA MET A 267 -6.62 13.19 0.87
C MET A 267 -6.28 12.54 2.20
N ARG A 268 -4.99 12.28 2.42
CA ARG A 268 -4.48 11.76 3.69
C ARG A 268 -3.55 12.76 4.33
N ILE A 269 -3.79 13.03 5.61
CA ILE A 269 -2.90 13.82 6.47
C ILE A 269 -2.29 12.86 7.48
N ASN A 270 -1.01 12.99 7.72
CA ASN A 270 -0.29 12.17 8.67
C ASN A 270 0.65 13.00 9.55
N ALA A 271 0.82 12.57 10.78
CA ALA A 271 1.77 13.11 11.72
C ALA A 271 2.45 11.98 12.49
N GLY A 272 3.69 12.17 12.90
CA GLY A 272 4.42 11.13 13.58
C GLY A 272 5.62 11.65 14.38
N LEU A 273 6.03 10.79 15.32
CA LEU A 273 7.18 10.99 16.19
C LEU A 273 8.17 9.84 15.97
N GLY A 274 9.44 10.16 15.90
CA GLY A 274 10.50 9.15 15.91
C GLY A 274 11.27 9.22 17.23
N LEU A 275 11.04 8.22 18.08
CA LEU A 275 11.57 8.10 19.42
C LEU A 275 12.91 7.36 19.36
N PRO A 276 14.02 7.93 19.80
CA PRO A 276 15.29 7.23 19.84
C PRO A 276 15.24 6.13 20.92
N VAL A 277 15.66 4.94 20.54
CA VAL A 277 15.85 3.78 21.43
C VAL A 277 17.26 3.25 21.27
N PHE A 278 17.65 2.32 22.18
CA PHE A 278 19.01 1.79 22.30
C PHE A 278 19.56 1.29 20.98
N LYS A 279 19.85 1.36 20.02
CA LYS A 279 20.34 0.94 18.69
C LYS A 279 19.30 1.12 17.59
N GLY A 280 18.38 2.07 17.76
CA GLY A 280 17.38 2.25 16.73
C GLY A 280 16.42 3.40 16.97
N LYS A 281 15.25 3.30 16.35
CA LYS A 281 14.14 4.25 16.50
C LYS A 281 12.81 3.51 16.50
N ILE A 282 11.90 3.95 17.38
CA ILE A 282 10.47 3.62 17.28
C ILE A 282 9.78 4.81 16.64
N ASN A 283 9.18 4.61 15.48
CA ASN A 283 8.35 5.62 14.86
C ASN A 283 6.88 5.32 15.16
N VAL A 284 6.19 6.28 15.75
CA VAL A 284 4.75 6.24 15.99
C VAL A 284 4.11 7.30 15.12
N GLY A 285 3.08 6.92 14.39
CA GLY A 285 2.37 7.85 13.51
C GLY A 285 0.86 7.67 13.61
N VAL A 286 0.15 8.74 13.36
CA VAL A 286 -1.31 8.76 13.18
C VAL A 286 -1.63 9.33 11.82
N PHE A 287 -2.72 8.86 11.24
CA PHE A 287 -3.18 9.37 9.96
C PHE A 287 -4.70 9.45 9.89
N TYR A 288 -5.16 10.39 9.10
CA TYR A 288 -6.54 10.54 8.69
C TYR A 288 -6.60 10.59 7.16
N ASP A 289 -7.38 9.70 6.56
CA ASP A 289 -7.57 9.60 5.11
C ASP A 289 -9.06 9.80 4.81
N ARG A 290 -9.36 10.72 3.94
CA ARG A 290 -10.71 11.01 3.50
C ARG A 290 -10.80 10.86 2.00
N MET A 291 -11.71 9.99 1.55
CA MET A 291 -12.04 9.81 0.14
C MET A 291 -13.51 10.16 -0.08
N ARG A 292 -13.75 11.02 -1.04
CA ARG A 292 -15.10 11.39 -1.50
C ARG A 292 -15.25 11.11 -2.98
N LEU A 293 -16.29 10.38 -3.35
CA LEU A 293 -16.74 10.32 -4.74
C LEU A 293 -17.62 11.55 -5.03
N LYS A 294 -17.49 12.10 -6.25
CA LYS A 294 -18.40 13.16 -6.71
C LYS A 294 -19.85 12.70 -6.56
N LYS A 295 -20.73 13.61 -6.09
CA LYS A 295 -22.17 13.39 -5.85
C LYS A 295 -22.54 12.51 -4.64
N GLY A 296 -21.63 12.30 -3.66
CA GLY A 296 -22.00 11.65 -2.39
C GLY A 296 -22.45 10.19 -2.51
N VAL A 297 -22.04 9.48 -3.56
CA VAL A 297 -22.39 8.06 -3.76
C VAL A 297 -21.73 7.19 -2.70
N LEU A 298 -20.49 7.50 -2.33
CA LEU A 298 -19.75 6.81 -1.28
C LEU A 298 -18.70 7.75 -0.70
N ASP A 299 -18.79 8.01 0.59
CA ASP A 299 -17.76 8.68 1.37
C ASP A 299 -17.05 7.66 2.25
N ARG A 300 -15.73 7.75 2.33
CA ARG A 300 -14.91 6.89 3.17
C ARG A 300 -13.95 7.73 3.97
N ASP A 301 -14.03 7.61 5.28
CA ASP A 301 -13.11 8.21 6.23
C ASP A 301 -12.33 7.09 6.94
N ILE A 302 -11.01 7.21 7.02
CA ILE A 302 -10.14 6.25 7.69
C ILE A 302 -9.29 6.98 8.71
N MET A 303 -9.31 6.53 9.94
CA MET A 303 -8.39 6.96 10.99
C MET A 303 -7.52 5.78 11.40
N GLY A 304 -6.22 6.02 11.56
CA GLY A 304 -5.34 4.94 11.96
C GLY A 304 -4.06 5.40 12.62
N ALA A 305 -3.38 4.42 13.20
CA ALA A 305 -2.08 4.58 13.82
C ALA A 305 -1.10 3.53 13.30
N THR A 306 0.16 3.89 13.27
CA THR A 306 1.26 3.02 12.83
C THR A 306 2.36 3.00 13.85
N ILE A 307 2.99 1.83 14.05
CA ILE A 307 4.20 1.68 14.85
C ILE A 307 5.23 0.97 14.00
N THR A 308 6.41 1.57 13.87
CA THR A 308 7.53 1.01 13.13
C THR A 308 8.78 0.99 14.00
N LEU A 309 9.35 -0.19 14.20
CA LEU A 309 10.64 -0.36 14.85
C LEU A 309 11.72 -0.40 13.76
N THR A 310 12.74 0.45 13.89
CA THR A 310 13.94 0.44 13.04
C THR A 310 15.14 0.16 13.92
N LEU A 311 15.88 -0.90 13.61
CA LEU A 311 17.10 -1.29 14.32
C LEU A 311 18.30 -1.09 13.39
N TYR A 312 19.41 -0.64 13.96
CA TYR A 312 20.67 -0.47 13.25
C TYR A 312 21.68 -1.42 13.89
N GLU A 313 22.28 -2.27 13.07
CA GLU A 313 23.33 -3.18 13.52
C GLU A 313 24.51 -3.17 12.56
N ILE A 314 25.72 -3.31 13.10
CA ILE A 314 26.94 -3.40 12.31
C ILE A 314 27.31 -4.88 12.25
N PHE A 315 27.01 -5.55 11.16
CA PHE A 315 27.26 -6.99 10.96
C PHE A 315 28.74 -7.32 10.69
N PHE A 316 29.53 -6.35 10.23
CA PHE A 316 30.94 -6.56 9.93
C PHE A 316 31.80 -5.53 10.67
N ARG A 317 32.33 -5.90 11.83
CA ARG A 317 33.46 -5.22 12.43
C ARG A 317 34.74 -5.74 11.76
N ARG A 318 35.54 -4.89 11.12
CA ARG A 318 36.93 -5.23 10.83
C ARG A 318 37.58 -5.61 12.19
N LYS A 319 38.07 -6.85 12.31
CA LYS A 319 39.06 -7.15 13.34
C LYS A 319 40.26 -6.24 13.04
N VAL A 320 40.56 -5.32 13.91
CA VAL A 320 41.83 -4.65 13.96
C VAL A 320 42.77 -5.69 14.55
N GLU A 321 43.64 -6.26 13.72
CA GLU A 321 44.80 -7.01 14.17
C GLU A 321 45.84 -6.05 14.75
#